data_40d23377218836a9106b99cab15497be
#
_entry.id   40d23377218836a9106b99cab15497be
#
_cell.length_a   1.000
_cell.length_b   1.000
_cell.length_c   1.000
_cell.angle_alpha   90.00
_cell.angle_beta   90.00
_cell.angle_gamma   90.00
#
_symmetry.space_group_name_H-M   'P 1'
#
loop_
_entity.id
_entity.type
_entity.pdbx_description
1 polymer ?
#
loop_
_entity_poly.entity_id
_entity_poly.type
_entity_poly.pdbx_seq_one_letter_code
_entity_poly.pdbx_strand_id
1 'polypeptide(L)'
;MWKKEENVTAGREHDFDRICVLVHLDRIRQNMKSMKENLPEGTKIIGVVKADGYGCGAGETARAADPYAAAFAAATADEALSLRREGILKPVLVLGSVPKERFYELLAADIRPVIFEEEMAAAFSEIASQAGIRGKIHLAVDTGMSRIGFQPGEQALEEIRRISQMKGIEIEGMFTHFARADELDKQWAERQFQKFRDFSAAVSQLLEKAEPGRKKLFCHCLNSAGIVDFHRMPKGSEMNGARAGIAMYGLYPSGEVDHSRVRLLPVMEFKSRITYIKEIPSGTAVSYGGTFTADRPMRIATVSAGYADGYPRGASGKGEVLIRGKRARILGRVCF
;
A
#
# COMPACT_ATOMS: atom_id res chain seq x y z
N MET A 1 -7.71 -20.49 -10.84
CA MET A 1 -6.88 -20.16 -12.01
C MET A 1 -7.58 -19.04 -12.77
N TRP A 2 -7.16 -17.78 -12.56
CA TRP A 2 -7.77 -16.60 -13.18
C TRP A 2 -7.25 -16.49 -14.62
N LYS A 3 -8.13 -16.51 -15.60
CA LYS A 3 -7.72 -16.22 -16.99
C LYS A 3 -7.46 -14.71 -17.10
N LYS A 4 -6.23 -14.31 -17.43
CA LYS A 4 -5.93 -12.98 -17.94
C LYS A 4 -6.56 -12.86 -19.33
N GLU A 5 -7.63 -12.09 -19.48
CA GLU A 5 -8.05 -11.62 -20.79
C GLU A 5 -7.42 -10.25 -21.04
N GLU A 6 -6.54 -10.18 -22.00
CA GLU A 6 -5.98 -8.94 -22.53
C GLU A 6 -7.07 -8.19 -23.30
N ASN A 7 -7.27 -6.90 -22.98
CA ASN A 7 -8.17 -5.95 -23.63
C ASN A 7 -9.69 -6.17 -23.41
N VAL A 8 -10.18 -5.73 -22.27
CA VAL A 8 -11.62 -5.48 -22.11
C VAL A 8 -11.98 -4.17 -22.80
N THR A 9 -12.52 -4.23 -24.02
CA THR A 9 -13.18 -3.09 -24.68
C THR A 9 -14.48 -2.78 -23.96
N ALA A 10 -14.93 -1.52 -23.99
CA ALA A 10 -16.12 -1.01 -23.28
C ALA A 10 -17.45 -1.78 -23.53
N GLY A 11 -17.48 -2.73 -24.47
CA GLY A 11 -18.66 -3.56 -24.77
C GLY A 11 -18.81 -4.83 -23.93
N ARG A 12 -17.79 -5.24 -23.14
CA ARG A 12 -17.81 -6.51 -22.38
C ARG A 12 -18.15 -6.35 -20.90
N GLU A 13 -18.49 -5.16 -20.43
CA GLU A 13 -18.80 -4.88 -19.02
C GLU A 13 -19.99 -5.69 -18.46
N HIS A 14 -20.79 -6.29 -19.33
CA HIS A 14 -21.97 -7.10 -19.01
C HIS A 14 -21.81 -8.59 -19.27
N ASP A 15 -20.64 -9.05 -19.75
CA ASP A 15 -20.42 -10.43 -20.14
C ASP A 15 -19.73 -11.24 -19.01
N PHE A 16 -20.46 -11.40 -17.89
CA PHE A 16 -20.08 -12.29 -16.81
C PHE A 16 -21.29 -13.06 -16.27
N ASP A 17 -21.09 -14.32 -15.91
CA ASP A 17 -22.19 -15.20 -15.50
C ASP A 17 -22.73 -14.87 -14.12
N ARG A 18 -21.84 -14.68 -13.12
CA ARG A 18 -22.24 -14.57 -11.72
C ARG A 18 -21.66 -13.34 -11.03
N ILE A 19 -20.34 -13.21 -11.03
CA ILE A 19 -19.61 -12.07 -10.43
C ILE A 19 -18.52 -11.56 -11.36
N CYS A 20 -18.18 -10.30 -11.17
CA CYS A 20 -17.05 -9.66 -11.84
C CYS A 20 -16.42 -8.63 -10.92
N VAL A 21 -15.09 -8.57 -10.90
CA VAL A 21 -14.32 -7.48 -10.30
C VAL A 21 -13.71 -6.67 -11.43
N LEU A 22 -14.06 -5.41 -11.50
CA LEU A 22 -13.48 -4.45 -12.43
C LEU A 22 -12.42 -3.62 -11.74
N VAL A 23 -11.25 -3.52 -12.36
CA VAL A 23 -10.14 -2.69 -11.87
C VAL A 23 -9.90 -1.55 -12.87
N HIS A 24 -10.14 -0.32 -12.44
CA HIS A 24 -10.02 0.89 -13.25
C HIS A 24 -8.59 1.45 -13.19
N LEU A 25 -7.72 1.04 -14.10
CA LEU A 25 -6.32 1.46 -14.14
C LEU A 25 -6.14 2.96 -14.42
N ASP A 26 -7.07 3.58 -15.14
CA ASP A 26 -7.12 5.02 -15.35
C ASP A 26 -7.33 5.80 -14.04
N ARG A 27 -8.12 5.25 -13.11
CA ARG A 27 -8.34 5.84 -11.78
C ARG A 27 -7.09 5.74 -10.91
N ILE A 28 -6.25 4.69 -11.06
CA ILE A 28 -4.92 4.63 -10.42
C ILE A 28 -4.07 5.82 -10.88
N ARG A 29 -4.00 6.09 -12.18
CA ARG A 29 -3.27 7.24 -12.72
C ARG A 29 -3.79 8.56 -12.18
N GLN A 30 -5.12 8.73 -12.13
CA GLN A 30 -5.76 9.95 -11.61
C GLN A 30 -5.47 10.15 -10.12
N ASN A 31 -5.57 9.09 -9.30
CA ASN A 31 -5.27 9.14 -7.88
C ASN A 31 -3.80 9.49 -7.64
N MET A 32 -2.87 8.87 -8.37
CA MET A 32 -1.44 9.17 -8.28
C MET A 32 -1.14 10.61 -8.69
N LYS A 33 -1.77 11.10 -9.74
CA LYS A 33 -1.65 12.50 -10.18
C LYS A 33 -2.14 13.45 -9.09
N SER A 34 -3.35 13.24 -8.56
CA SER A 34 -3.92 14.09 -7.50
C SER A 34 -3.04 14.12 -6.24
N MET A 35 -2.48 12.96 -5.84
CA MET A 35 -1.52 12.90 -4.72
C MET A 35 -0.23 13.66 -5.03
N LYS A 36 0.29 13.54 -6.25
CA LYS A 36 1.50 14.26 -6.66
C LYS A 36 1.32 15.77 -6.65
N GLU A 37 0.17 16.26 -7.09
CA GLU A 37 -0.18 17.68 -7.11
C GLU A 37 -0.38 18.27 -5.72
N ASN A 38 -0.74 17.44 -4.71
CA ASN A 38 -0.89 17.87 -3.33
C ASN A 38 0.45 17.93 -2.56
N LEU A 39 1.52 17.35 -3.11
CA LEU A 39 2.85 17.33 -2.50
C LEU A 39 3.75 18.42 -3.11
N PRO A 40 4.75 18.94 -2.35
CA PRO A 40 5.73 19.86 -2.90
C PRO A 40 6.41 19.33 -4.13
N GLU A 41 6.78 20.24 -5.02
CA GLU A 41 7.58 19.92 -6.21
C GLU A 41 8.88 19.20 -5.79
N GLY A 42 9.27 18.18 -6.55
CA GLY A 42 10.45 17.37 -6.25
C GLY A 42 10.20 16.18 -5.32
N THR A 43 9.10 16.14 -4.53
CA THR A 43 8.78 14.98 -3.71
C THR A 43 8.56 13.74 -4.58
N LYS A 44 9.32 12.67 -4.32
CA LYS A 44 9.22 11.39 -5.03
C LYS A 44 8.15 10.51 -4.38
N ILE A 45 7.32 9.85 -5.20
CA ILE A 45 6.30 8.92 -4.69
C ILE A 45 6.75 7.48 -4.93
N ILE A 46 6.67 6.65 -3.89
CA ILE A 46 6.80 5.20 -3.96
C ILE A 46 5.39 4.61 -4.04
N GLY A 47 5.06 3.91 -5.13
CA GLY A 47 3.79 3.19 -5.27
C GLY A 47 3.83 1.88 -4.47
N VAL A 48 2.94 1.69 -3.52
CA VAL A 48 2.89 0.47 -2.70
C VAL A 48 1.93 -0.53 -3.33
N VAL A 49 2.48 -1.63 -3.84
CA VAL A 49 1.75 -2.66 -4.62
C VAL A 49 1.76 -4.04 -3.96
N LYS A 50 1.97 -4.10 -2.64
CA LYS A 50 1.90 -5.33 -1.84
C LYS A 50 0.52 -5.98 -1.90
N ALA A 51 0.43 -7.25 -1.51
CA ALA A 51 -0.79 -8.06 -1.52
C ALA A 51 -1.48 -8.02 -2.90
N ASP A 52 -0.68 -8.31 -3.95
CA ASP A 52 -1.11 -8.25 -5.35
C ASP A 52 -1.79 -6.93 -5.73
N GLY A 53 -1.15 -5.80 -5.39
CA GLY A 53 -1.73 -4.48 -5.62
C GLY A 53 -3.03 -4.27 -4.84
N TYR A 54 -3.08 -4.68 -3.56
CA TYR A 54 -4.31 -4.67 -2.74
C TYR A 54 -5.48 -5.43 -3.42
N GLY A 55 -5.15 -6.49 -4.16
CA GLY A 55 -6.10 -7.29 -4.92
C GLY A 55 -6.43 -6.75 -6.33
N CYS A 56 -5.77 -5.68 -6.76
CA CYS A 56 -6.00 -5.05 -8.07
C CYS A 56 -5.04 -5.56 -9.17
N GLY A 57 -4.13 -6.49 -8.86
CA GLY A 57 -3.05 -6.90 -9.76
C GLY A 57 -1.83 -5.99 -9.62
N ALA A 58 -0.73 -6.52 -9.08
CA ALA A 58 0.45 -5.72 -8.74
C ALA A 58 1.13 -5.12 -9.97
N GLY A 59 1.32 -5.92 -11.03
CA GLY A 59 2.00 -5.49 -12.25
C GLY A 59 1.21 -4.45 -13.04
N GLU A 60 -0.08 -4.67 -13.24
CA GLU A 60 -0.98 -3.73 -13.92
C GLU A 60 -1.06 -2.41 -13.15
N THR A 61 -1.20 -2.48 -11.83
CA THR A 61 -1.19 -1.31 -10.95
C THR A 61 0.13 -0.56 -11.04
N ALA A 62 1.26 -1.27 -10.98
CA ALA A 62 2.57 -0.65 -11.09
C ALA A 62 2.76 0.05 -12.45
N ARG A 63 2.40 -0.60 -13.57
CA ARG A 63 2.43 0.00 -14.90
C ARG A 63 1.54 1.26 -15.00
N ALA A 64 0.34 1.21 -14.41
CA ALA A 64 -0.56 2.36 -14.40
C ALA A 64 -0.02 3.53 -13.57
N ALA A 65 0.64 3.24 -12.43
CA ALA A 65 1.23 4.24 -11.54
C ALA A 65 2.60 4.76 -12.01
N ASP A 66 3.25 4.06 -12.96
CA ASP A 66 4.64 4.31 -13.37
C ASP A 66 4.95 5.78 -13.71
N PRO A 67 4.12 6.54 -14.45
CA PRO A 67 4.43 7.94 -14.78
C PRO A 67 4.60 8.85 -13.55
N TYR A 68 4.05 8.47 -12.40
CA TYR A 68 4.06 9.27 -11.17
C TYR A 68 4.94 8.66 -10.07
N ALA A 69 5.26 7.39 -10.16
CA ALA A 69 6.08 6.68 -9.18
C ALA A 69 7.57 6.80 -9.49
N ALA A 70 8.40 7.05 -8.47
CA ALA A 70 9.86 6.97 -8.56
C ALA A 70 10.38 5.56 -8.24
N ALA A 71 9.60 4.80 -7.49
CA ALA A 71 9.89 3.42 -7.07
C ALA A 71 8.57 2.72 -6.73
N PHE A 72 8.65 1.40 -6.52
CA PHE A 72 7.54 0.60 -6.02
C PHE A 72 7.93 -0.08 -4.70
N ALA A 73 6.94 -0.50 -3.92
CA ALA A 73 7.18 -1.24 -2.69
C ALA A 73 6.24 -2.42 -2.54
N ALA A 74 6.82 -3.56 -2.19
CA ALA A 74 6.17 -4.83 -1.91
C ALA A 74 6.32 -5.19 -0.42
N ALA A 75 5.60 -6.18 0.07
CA ALA A 75 5.73 -6.66 1.45
C ALA A 75 6.73 -7.81 1.56
N THR A 76 6.87 -8.65 0.54
CA THR A 76 7.68 -9.87 0.53
C THR A 76 8.65 -9.92 -0.65
N ALA A 77 9.65 -10.80 -0.56
CA ALA A 77 10.57 -11.07 -1.66
C ALA A 77 9.83 -11.61 -2.90
N ASP A 78 8.85 -12.51 -2.72
CA ASP A 78 8.10 -13.09 -3.84
C ASP A 78 7.30 -12.06 -4.61
N GLU A 79 6.63 -11.13 -3.91
CA GLU A 79 5.93 -10.02 -4.53
C GLU A 79 6.89 -9.13 -5.34
N ALA A 80 8.04 -8.79 -4.77
CA ALA A 80 9.03 -7.94 -5.43
C ALA A 80 9.63 -8.62 -6.67
N LEU A 81 9.95 -9.92 -6.59
CA LEU A 81 10.43 -10.71 -7.71
C LEU A 81 9.35 -10.89 -8.79
N SER A 82 8.07 -11.00 -8.40
CA SER A 82 6.96 -11.03 -9.37
C SER A 82 6.91 -9.74 -10.19
N LEU A 83 7.07 -8.58 -9.56
CA LEU A 83 7.14 -7.30 -10.28
C LEU A 83 8.27 -7.28 -11.33
N ARG A 84 9.43 -7.85 -11.01
CA ARG A 84 10.54 -7.97 -11.98
C ARG A 84 10.17 -8.88 -13.15
N ARG A 85 9.58 -10.05 -12.88
CA ARG A 85 9.10 -10.97 -13.94
C ARG A 85 8.04 -10.33 -14.84
N GLU A 86 7.26 -9.39 -14.28
CA GLU A 86 6.25 -8.61 -15.00
C GLU A 86 6.81 -7.35 -15.70
N GLY A 87 8.14 -7.17 -15.74
CA GLY A 87 8.83 -6.12 -16.48
C GLY A 87 8.89 -4.77 -15.80
N ILE A 88 8.63 -4.68 -14.49
CA ILE A 88 8.80 -3.43 -13.74
C ILE A 88 10.28 -3.17 -13.53
N LEU A 89 10.81 -2.09 -14.12
CA LEU A 89 12.23 -1.74 -14.11
C LEU A 89 12.62 -0.75 -13.01
N LYS A 90 11.69 0.08 -12.56
CA LYS A 90 11.94 1.05 -11.47
C LYS A 90 12.38 0.35 -10.18
N PRO A 91 13.09 1.06 -9.26
CA PRO A 91 13.47 0.51 -7.97
C PRO A 91 12.28 -0.14 -7.26
N VAL A 92 12.51 -1.33 -6.67
CA VAL A 92 11.51 -2.02 -5.85
C VAL A 92 12.08 -2.22 -4.44
N LEU A 93 11.33 -1.80 -3.43
CA LEU A 93 11.64 -1.99 -2.01
C LEU A 93 10.81 -3.16 -1.46
N VAL A 94 11.43 -4.00 -0.64
CA VAL A 94 10.71 -4.97 0.20
C VAL A 94 10.59 -4.38 1.60
N LEU A 95 9.36 -4.03 2.00
CA LEU A 95 9.09 -3.34 3.28
C LEU A 95 9.03 -4.28 4.49
N GLY A 96 8.90 -5.59 4.26
CA GLY A 96 8.89 -6.60 5.31
C GLY A 96 10.28 -7.21 5.55
N SER A 97 10.36 -8.09 6.55
CA SER A 97 11.56 -8.90 6.79
C SER A 97 11.77 -9.89 5.65
N VAL A 98 13.03 -10.05 5.25
CA VAL A 98 13.44 -11.01 4.22
C VAL A 98 14.39 -12.03 4.86
N PRO A 99 14.11 -13.34 4.74
CA PRO A 99 15.06 -14.37 5.15
C PRO A 99 16.38 -14.25 4.37
N LYS A 100 17.50 -14.48 5.05
CA LYS A 100 18.84 -14.33 4.46
C LYS A 100 19.05 -15.19 3.21
N GLU A 101 18.41 -16.34 3.15
CA GLU A 101 18.45 -17.29 2.03
C GLU A 101 17.92 -16.68 0.72
N ARG A 102 17.12 -15.61 0.84
CA ARG A 102 16.52 -14.90 -0.31
C ARG A 102 17.34 -13.66 -0.75
N PHE A 103 18.40 -13.29 -0.01
CA PHE A 103 19.16 -12.06 -0.31
C PHE A 103 19.84 -12.09 -1.67
N TYR A 104 20.36 -13.26 -2.08
CA TYR A 104 20.97 -13.39 -3.41
C TYR A 104 19.97 -13.09 -4.55
N GLU A 105 18.75 -13.59 -4.44
CA GLU A 105 17.70 -13.34 -5.44
C GLU A 105 17.35 -11.84 -5.54
N LEU A 106 17.27 -11.16 -4.40
CA LEU A 106 17.01 -9.71 -4.37
C LEU A 106 18.17 -8.92 -4.97
N LEU A 107 19.40 -9.29 -4.65
CA LEU A 107 20.61 -8.69 -5.22
C LEU A 107 20.65 -8.83 -6.73
N ALA A 108 20.45 -10.04 -7.24
CA ALA A 108 20.47 -10.34 -8.67
C ALA A 108 19.36 -9.60 -9.44
N ALA A 109 18.25 -9.31 -8.78
CA ALA A 109 17.10 -8.61 -9.35
C ALA A 109 17.11 -7.08 -9.10
N ASP A 110 18.19 -6.51 -8.52
CA ASP A 110 18.28 -5.09 -8.11
C ASP A 110 17.06 -4.65 -7.28
N ILE A 111 16.71 -5.44 -6.26
CA ILE A 111 15.63 -5.17 -5.30
C ILE A 111 16.25 -4.75 -3.96
N ARG A 112 15.67 -3.73 -3.32
CA ARG A 112 16.14 -3.13 -2.08
C ARG A 112 15.45 -3.79 -0.88
N PRO A 113 16.15 -4.61 -0.08
CA PRO A 113 15.61 -5.02 1.21
C PRO A 113 15.61 -3.84 2.20
N VAL A 114 14.65 -3.86 3.09
CA VAL A 114 14.65 -2.99 4.27
C VAL A 114 15.46 -3.67 5.36
N ILE A 115 16.41 -2.92 5.93
CA ILE A 115 17.29 -3.37 7.02
C ILE A 115 16.92 -2.61 8.30
N PHE A 116 16.82 -3.34 9.40
CA PHE A 116 16.47 -2.81 10.72
C PHE A 116 17.24 -3.45 11.87
N GLU A 117 18.23 -4.28 11.53
CA GLU A 117 19.17 -4.93 12.47
C GLU A 117 20.54 -5.05 11.79
N GLU A 118 21.62 -4.97 12.58
CA GLU A 118 22.99 -5.06 12.07
C GLU A 118 23.29 -6.44 11.48
N GLU A 119 22.78 -7.52 12.11
CA GLU A 119 22.95 -8.91 11.63
C GLU A 119 22.34 -9.12 10.24
N MET A 120 21.21 -8.47 9.95
CA MET A 120 20.62 -8.51 8.59
C MET A 120 21.54 -7.84 7.59
N ALA A 121 22.13 -6.69 7.95
CA ALA A 121 23.08 -5.98 7.09
C ALA A 121 24.33 -6.82 6.86
N ALA A 122 24.87 -7.46 7.89
CA ALA A 122 26.05 -8.31 7.80
C ALA A 122 25.81 -9.50 6.86
N ALA A 123 24.68 -10.20 7.01
CA ALA A 123 24.30 -11.31 6.12
C ALA A 123 24.13 -10.85 4.67
N PHE A 124 23.50 -9.69 4.44
CA PHE A 124 23.34 -9.13 3.11
C PHE A 124 24.68 -8.71 2.48
N SER A 125 25.57 -8.11 3.28
CA SER A 125 26.95 -7.73 2.89
C SER A 125 27.79 -8.93 2.47
N GLU A 126 27.73 -10.03 3.24
CA GLU A 126 28.46 -11.25 2.93
C GLU A 126 28.04 -11.80 1.56
N ILE A 127 26.74 -11.95 1.34
CA ILE A 127 26.18 -12.45 0.07
C ILE A 127 26.50 -11.51 -1.09
N ALA A 128 26.38 -10.20 -0.88
CA ALA A 128 26.71 -9.19 -1.89
C ALA A 128 28.20 -9.24 -2.29
N SER A 129 29.09 -9.39 -1.30
CA SER A 129 30.53 -9.49 -1.52
C SER A 129 30.91 -10.77 -2.26
N GLN A 130 30.32 -11.91 -1.90
CA GLN A 130 30.53 -13.20 -2.58
C GLN A 130 30.03 -13.16 -4.03
N ALA A 131 28.90 -12.49 -4.28
CA ALA A 131 28.34 -12.32 -5.62
C ALA A 131 29.07 -11.26 -6.46
N GLY A 132 29.93 -10.43 -5.87
CA GLY A 132 30.56 -9.29 -6.55
C GLY A 132 29.55 -8.19 -6.93
N ILE A 133 28.42 -8.10 -6.26
CA ILE A 133 27.32 -7.14 -6.53
C ILE A 133 27.25 -6.14 -5.37
N ARG A 134 27.15 -4.85 -5.68
CA ARG A 134 26.85 -3.83 -4.67
C ARG A 134 25.34 -3.68 -4.53
N GLY A 135 24.81 -4.17 -3.39
CA GLY A 135 23.38 -4.12 -3.10
C GLY A 135 22.97 -2.82 -2.40
N LYS A 136 21.83 -2.28 -2.79
CA LYS A 136 21.23 -1.10 -2.19
C LYS A 136 20.24 -1.49 -1.12
N ILE A 137 20.28 -0.77 0.00
CA ILE A 137 19.38 -1.02 1.14
C ILE A 137 18.70 0.27 1.59
N HIS A 138 17.52 0.11 2.23
CA HIS A 138 16.89 1.18 2.99
C HIS A 138 16.85 0.82 4.48
N LEU A 139 17.19 1.78 5.34
CA LEU A 139 17.13 1.60 6.80
C LEU A 139 15.73 1.94 7.30
N ALA A 140 15.11 1.03 8.06
CA ALA A 140 13.89 1.35 8.79
C ALA A 140 14.25 1.97 10.15
N VAL A 141 13.51 3.01 10.53
CA VAL A 141 13.65 3.72 11.81
C VAL A 141 12.32 3.70 12.53
N ASP A 142 12.30 3.18 13.76
CA ASP A 142 11.10 3.17 14.58
C ASP A 142 11.03 4.44 15.44
N THR A 143 10.17 5.33 15.04
CA THR A 143 9.90 6.58 15.76
C THR A 143 8.62 6.56 16.59
N GLY A 144 7.96 5.39 16.65
CA GLY A 144 6.72 5.23 17.44
C GLY A 144 5.61 4.43 16.75
N MET A 145 5.94 3.64 15.70
CA MET A 145 5.06 2.62 15.15
C MET A 145 5.18 1.29 15.91
N SER A 146 6.34 1.05 16.54
CA SER A 146 6.66 -0.12 17.35
C SER A 146 6.47 -1.45 16.62
N ARG A 147 6.93 -1.50 15.36
CA ARG A 147 6.81 -2.69 14.52
C ARG A 147 8.16 -3.24 14.07
N ILE A 148 8.96 -2.43 13.40
CA ILE A 148 10.34 -2.71 12.96
C ILE A 148 11.11 -1.40 12.89
N GLY A 149 12.44 -1.45 13.04
CA GLY A 149 13.30 -0.28 12.82
C GLY A 149 14.30 -0.06 13.95
N PHE A 150 15.42 0.57 13.60
CA PHE A 150 16.40 1.07 14.55
C PHE A 150 15.73 2.10 15.47
N GLN A 151 15.96 1.99 16.77
CA GLN A 151 15.51 2.99 17.74
C GLN A 151 16.43 4.20 17.68
N PRO A 152 15.95 5.42 17.37
CA PRO A 152 16.77 6.62 17.31
C PRO A 152 17.59 6.85 18.60
N GLY A 153 18.90 6.88 18.48
CA GLY A 153 19.82 7.07 19.60
C GLY A 153 21.27 6.75 19.22
N GLU A 154 22.19 6.90 20.18
CA GLU A 154 23.63 6.69 19.97
C GLU A 154 23.95 5.24 19.55
N GLN A 155 23.28 4.25 20.16
CA GLN A 155 23.49 2.85 19.81
C GLN A 155 23.16 2.60 18.33
N ALA A 156 21.99 3.06 17.84
CA ALA A 156 21.61 2.90 16.46
C ALA A 156 22.54 3.67 15.48
N LEU A 157 23.05 4.84 15.87
CA LEU A 157 24.05 5.55 15.07
C LEU A 157 25.34 4.75 14.96
N GLU A 158 25.79 4.10 16.05
CA GLU A 158 26.98 3.27 16.02
C GLU A 158 26.77 1.99 15.19
N GLU A 159 25.62 1.34 15.28
CA GLU A 159 25.24 0.21 14.41
C GLU A 159 25.23 0.62 12.93
N ILE A 160 24.61 1.76 12.59
CA ILE A 160 24.58 2.29 11.22
C ILE A 160 25.98 2.66 10.72
N ARG A 161 26.85 3.17 11.62
CA ARG A 161 28.25 3.42 11.30
C ARG A 161 28.97 2.13 10.87
N ARG A 162 28.80 1.04 11.61
CA ARG A 162 29.38 -0.26 11.25
C ARG A 162 28.78 -0.78 9.93
N ILE A 163 27.47 -0.67 9.75
CA ILE A 163 26.79 -1.04 8.48
C ILE A 163 27.38 -0.27 7.30
N SER A 164 27.64 1.02 7.45
CA SER A 164 28.17 1.86 6.37
C SER A 164 29.58 1.47 5.91
N GLN A 165 30.32 0.73 6.75
CA GLN A 165 31.67 0.22 6.46
C GLN A 165 31.66 -1.19 5.85
N MET A 166 30.50 -1.85 5.82
CA MET A 166 30.38 -3.20 5.26
C MET A 166 30.55 -3.16 3.73
N LYS A 167 31.30 -4.13 3.20
CA LYS A 167 31.51 -4.27 1.75
C LYS A 167 30.23 -4.71 1.05
N GLY A 168 30.09 -4.30 -0.21
CA GLY A 168 28.95 -4.74 -1.01
C GLY A 168 27.59 -4.09 -0.66
N ILE A 169 27.54 -3.15 0.30
CA ILE A 169 26.32 -2.43 0.67
C ILE A 169 26.40 -0.95 0.23
N GLU A 170 25.25 -0.43 -0.20
CA GLU A 170 24.99 1.00 -0.34
C GLU A 170 23.71 1.36 0.44
N ILE A 171 23.84 2.20 1.46
CA ILE A 171 22.67 2.76 2.15
C ILE A 171 22.07 3.84 1.23
N GLU A 172 21.05 3.45 0.41
CA GLU A 172 20.41 4.36 -0.56
C GLU A 172 19.39 5.27 0.11
N GLY A 173 18.71 4.79 1.16
CA GLY A 173 17.67 5.55 1.82
C GLY A 173 17.37 5.11 3.23
N MET A 174 16.45 5.84 3.86
CA MET A 174 15.90 5.50 5.17
C MET A 174 14.45 6.00 5.32
N PHE A 175 13.70 5.38 6.22
CA PHE A 175 12.32 5.76 6.42
C PHE A 175 11.81 5.48 7.82
N THR A 176 10.73 6.15 8.16
CA THR A 176 9.85 5.77 9.28
C THR A 176 8.41 5.58 8.80
N HIS A 177 7.54 5.09 9.67
CA HIS A 177 6.11 4.96 9.38
C HIS A 177 5.28 5.65 10.44
N PHE A 178 4.45 6.59 10.01
CA PHE A 178 3.54 7.29 10.92
C PHE A 178 2.41 6.36 11.36
N ALA A 179 2.22 6.27 12.67
CA ALA A 179 1.21 5.41 13.27
C ALA A 179 -0.20 6.03 13.26
N ARG A 180 -0.27 7.36 13.37
CA ARG A 180 -1.52 8.11 13.63
C ARG A 180 -1.65 9.35 12.72
N ALA A 181 -1.13 9.29 11.49
CA ALA A 181 -1.22 10.41 10.55
C ALA A 181 -2.63 10.61 9.99
N ASP A 182 -3.50 9.64 10.13
CA ASP A 182 -4.90 9.64 9.69
C ASP A 182 -5.88 10.23 10.70
N GLU A 183 -5.42 10.52 11.94
CA GLU A 183 -6.20 11.23 12.95
C GLU A 183 -6.18 12.74 12.70
N LEU A 184 -7.21 13.45 13.19
CA LEU A 184 -7.29 14.92 13.11
C LEU A 184 -6.16 15.58 13.91
N ASP A 185 -5.84 15.06 15.10
CA ASP A 185 -4.73 15.52 15.93
C ASP A 185 -3.39 14.98 15.38
N LYS A 186 -2.55 15.89 14.90
CA LYS A 186 -1.24 15.57 14.31
C LYS A 186 -0.07 15.55 15.32
N GLN A 187 -0.30 15.78 16.61
CA GLN A 187 0.78 15.85 17.60
C GLN A 187 1.64 14.56 17.65
N TRP A 188 1.01 13.39 17.48
CA TRP A 188 1.76 12.15 17.43
C TRP A 188 2.63 12.05 16.17
N ALA A 189 2.09 12.39 15.01
CA ALA A 189 2.84 12.41 13.75
C ALA A 189 3.98 13.45 13.81
N GLU A 190 3.77 14.59 14.46
CA GLU A 190 4.79 15.61 14.68
C GLU A 190 5.95 15.08 15.54
N ARG A 191 5.67 14.42 16.65
CA ARG A 191 6.70 13.79 17.50
C ARG A 191 7.48 12.72 16.74
N GLN A 192 6.80 11.86 15.94
CA GLN A 192 7.47 10.85 15.11
C GLN A 192 8.36 11.53 14.05
N PHE A 193 7.85 12.56 13.40
CA PHE A 193 8.61 13.29 12.39
C PHE A 193 9.84 13.95 12.97
N GLN A 194 9.71 14.65 14.13
CA GLN A 194 10.83 15.30 14.80
C GLN A 194 11.95 14.30 15.09
N LYS A 195 11.62 13.15 15.69
CA LYS A 195 12.58 12.07 15.94
C LYS A 195 13.25 11.57 14.66
N PHE A 196 12.47 11.37 13.59
CA PHE A 196 12.98 10.92 12.32
C PHE A 196 13.91 11.94 11.67
N ARG A 197 13.50 13.21 11.66
CA ARG A 197 14.28 14.32 11.10
C ARG A 197 15.64 14.45 11.77
N ASP A 198 15.66 14.49 13.09
CA ASP A 198 16.89 14.71 13.84
C ASP A 198 17.82 13.49 13.66
N PHE A 199 17.28 12.28 13.72
CA PHE A 199 18.07 11.06 13.51
C PHE A 199 18.57 10.94 12.05
N SER A 200 17.74 11.24 11.05
CA SER A 200 18.16 11.20 9.65
C SER A 200 19.23 12.23 9.31
N ALA A 201 19.22 13.39 9.97
CA ALA A 201 20.27 14.39 9.85
C ALA A 201 21.60 13.87 10.42
N ALA A 202 21.56 13.25 11.61
CA ALA A 202 22.75 12.65 12.23
C ALA A 202 23.34 11.51 11.38
N VAL A 203 22.47 10.62 10.84
CA VAL A 203 22.91 9.54 9.94
C VAL A 203 23.51 10.13 8.65
N SER A 204 22.88 11.15 8.07
CA SER A 204 23.41 11.81 6.85
C SER A 204 24.78 12.40 7.06
N GLN A 205 25.02 13.06 8.19
CA GLN A 205 26.34 13.61 8.55
C GLN A 205 27.37 12.50 8.76
N LEU A 206 27.00 11.40 9.42
CA LEU A 206 27.86 10.24 9.64
C LEU A 206 28.29 9.64 8.30
N LEU A 207 27.35 9.43 7.38
CA LEU A 207 27.61 8.83 6.08
C LEU A 207 28.41 9.77 5.15
N GLU A 208 28.17 11.09 5.18
CA GLU A 208 28.96 12.08 4.44
C GLU A 208 30.43 12.14 4.92
N LYS A 209 30.66 11.98 6.22
CA LYS A 209 32.03 11.89 6.76
C LYS A 209 32.74 10.61 6.31
N ALA A 210 32.01 9.49 6.18
CA ALA A 210 32.56 8.21 5.74
C ALA A 210 32.83 8.18 4.22
N GLU A 211 31.96 8.81 3.40
CA GLU A 211 32.06 8.87 1.94
C GLU A 211 31.70 10.29 1.47
N PRO A 212 32.67 11.22 1.43
CA PRO A 212 32.43 12.60 0.99
C PRO A 212 31.90 12.68 -0.46
N GLY A 213 30.88 13.51 -0.67
CA GLY A 213 30.24 13.67 -1.98
C GLY A 213 29.26 12.57 -2.38
N ARG A 214 28.88 11.71 -1.44
CA ARG A 214 27.87 10.69 -1.67
C ARG A 214 26.49 11.29 -2.04
N LYS A 215 25.67 10.54 -2.73
CA LYS A 215 24.28 10.93 -2.99
C LYS A 215 23.52 11.12 -1.68
N LYS A 216 22.67 12.16 -1.63
CA LYS A 216 21.76 12.37 -0.48
C LYS A 216 20.86 11.16 -0.27
N LEU A 217 20.64 10.81 1.01
CA LEU A 217 19.72 9.74 1.39
C LEU A 217 18.31 10.00 0.84
N PHE A 218 17.70 8.94 0.34
CA PHE A 218 16.28 8.97 0.01
C PHE A 218 15.46 8.74 1.29
N CYS A 219 15.05 9.85 1.93
CA CYS A 219 14.29 9.83 3.19
C CYS A 219 12.79 9.93 2.91
N HIS A 220 12.01 8.96 3.41
CA HIS A 220 10.56 8.93 3.21
C HIS A 220 9.79 8.56 4.47
N CYS A 221 8.86 9.43 4.92
CA CYS A 221 8.06 9.20 6.11
C CYS A 221 6.54 9.23 5.87
N LEU A 222 6.06 10.00 4.88
CA LEU A 222 4.63 10.09 4.58
C LEU A 222 4.06 8.76 4.10
N ASN A 223 2.96 8.34 4.71
CA ASN A 223 2.06 7.29 4.22
C ASN A 223 0.87 7.93 3.46
N SER A 224 -0.14 7.16 3.06
CA SER A 224 -1.32 7.69 2.37
C SER A 224 -2.01 8.82 3.14
N ALA A 225 -2.14 8.70 4.46
CA ALA A 225 -2.73 9.74 5.29
C ALA A 225 -1.89 11.03 5.28
N GLY A 226 -0.57 10.89 5.46
CA GLY A 226 0.34 12.02 5.39
C GLY A 226 0.38 12.68 4.01
N ILE A 227 0.13 11.93 2.92
CA ILE A 227 0.01 12.51 1.57
C ILE A 227 -1.31 13.28 1.43
N VAL A 228 -2.45 12.69 1.80
CA VAL A 228 -3.77 13.32 1.66
C VAL A 228 -3.84 14.58 2.54
N ASP A 229 -3.40 14.48 3.77
CA ASP A 229 -3.45 15.53 4.79
C ASP A 229 -2.15 16.36 4.86
N PHE A 230 -1.38 16.41 3.76
CA PHE A 230 -0.04 17.02 3.76
C PHE A 230 -0.02 18.43 4.37
N HIS A 231 -1.03 19.25 4.10
CA HIS A 231 -1.15 20.60 4.64
C HIS A 231 -1.24 20.67 6.18
N ARG A 232 -1.60 19.55 6.85
CA ARG A 232 -1.65 19.40 8.30
C ARG A 232 -0.42 18.70 8.87
N MET A 233 0.47 18.19 7.99
CA MET A 233 1.67 17.50 8.44
C MET A 233 2.75 18.50 8.85
N PRO A 234 3.70 18.11 9.72
CA PRO A 234 4.82 18.97 10.12
C PRO A 234 5.61 19.46 8.90
N LYS A 235 6.05 20.72 8.91
CA LYS A 235 6.86 21.30 7.84
C LYS A 235 8.14 20.49 7.63
N GLY A 236 8.45 20.20 6.38
CA GLY A 236 9.60 19.38 5.98
C GLY A 236 9.36 17.88 6.06
N SER A 237 8.14 17.42 6.42
CA SER A 237 7.81 15.99 6.50
C SER A 237 7.78 15.29 5.13
N GLU A 238 7.70 16.04 4.04
CA GLU A 238 7.89 15.51 2.69
C GLU A 238 9.28 14.90 2.52
N MET A 239 10.26 15.46 3.20
CA MET A 239 11.69 15.16 3.03
C MET A 239 12.04 15.08 1.53
N ASN A 240 12.27 13.88 0.96
CA ASN A 240 12.36 13.74 -0.48
C ASN A 240 11.54 12.55 -1.01
N GLY A 241 10.70 11.94 -0.13
CA GLY A 241 9.86 10.82 -0.54
C GLY A 241 8.58 10.59 0.28
N ALA A 242 7.59 10.01 -0.38
CA ALA A 242 6.30 9.61 0.19
C ALA A 242 5.90 8.23 -0.35
N ARG A 243 5.07 7.48 0.41
CA ARG A 243 4.58 6.14 0.04
C ARG A 243 3.08 6.17 -0.16
N ALA A 244 2.63 6.05 -1.41
CA ALA A 244 1.23 5.95 -1.78
C ALA A 244 0.77 4.48 -1.62
N GLY A 245 0.03 4.19 -0.56
CA GLY A 245 -0.62 2.90 -0.31
C GLY A 245 -2.09 2.95 -0.67
N ILE A 246 -2.97 2.83 0.33
CA ILE A 246 -4.42 2.70 0.14
C ILE A 246 -5.04 3.84 -0.69
N ALA A 247 -4.49 5.06 -0.62
CA ALA A 247 -4.98 6.19 -1.40
C ALA A 247 -4.77 6.00 -2.92
N MET A 248 -3.74 5.26 -3.35
CA MET A 248 -3.56 4.93 -4.77
C MET A 248 -4.75 4.14 -5.32
N TYR A 249 -5.40 3.33 -4.47
CA TYR A 249 -6.57 2.51 -4.81
C TYR A 249 -7.91 3.25 -4.62
N GLY A 250 -7.85 4.54 -4.30
CA GLY A 250 -9.02 5.40 -4.23
C GLY A 250 -9.76 5.36 -2.91
N LEU A 251 -9.12 4.92 -1.84
CA LEU A 251 -9.69 4.86 -0.50
C LEU A 251 -8.97 5.82 0.42
N TYR A 252 -9.73 6.61 1.17
CA TYR A 252 -9.17 7.46 2.22
C TYR A 252 -8.78 6.62 3.43
N PRO A 253 -7.64 6.92 4.08
CA PRO A 253 -7.17 6.16 5.24
C PRO A 253 -8.12 6.18 6.44
N SER A 254 -8.83 7.28 6.65
CA SER A 254 -9.87 7.43 7.67
C SER A 254 -10.89 8.48 7.27
N GLY A 255 -11.95 8.62 8.07
CA GLY A 255 -12.92 9.72 7.92
C GLY A 255 -12.42 11.08 8.42
N GLU A 256 -11.27 11.14 9.11
CA GLU A 256 -10.71 12.35 9.71
C GLU A 256 -9.74 13.11 8.80
N VAL A 257 -9.24 12.46 7.72
CA VAL A 257 -8.41 13.15 6.74
C VAL A 257 -9.25 14.11 5.88
N ASP A 258 -8.62 15.17 5.38
CA ASP A 258 -9.30 16.19 4.58
C ASP A 258 -9.56 15.70 3.14
N HIS A 259 -10.74 15.15 2.92
CA HIS A 259 -11.17 14.63 1.61
C HIS A 259 -11.25 15.71 0.52
N SER A 260 -11.25 16.99 0.86
CA SER A 260 -11.32 18.08 -0.12
C SER A 260 -9.99 18.34 -0.85
N ARG A 261 -8.86 17.91 -0.27
CA ARG A 261 -7.51 18.21 -0.76
C ARG A 261 -7.04 17.30 -1.88
N VAL A 262 -7.34 16.03 -1.76
CA VAL A 262 -6.95 15.04 -2.78
C VAL A 262 -8.20 14.28 -3.19
N ARG A 263 -8.69 14.53 -4.40
CA ARG A 263 -9.83 13.76 -4.93
C ARG A 263 -9.36 12.35 -5.29
N LEU A 264 -9.89 11.36 -4.59
CA LEU A 264 -9.64 9.95 -4.84
C LEU A 264 -10.84 9.28 -5.52
N LEU A 265 -10.57 8.45 -6.50
CA LEU A 265 -11.57 7.66 -7.23
C LEU A 265 -11.40 6.18 -6.88
N PRO A 266 -12.43 5.49 -6.37
CA PRO A 266 -12.38 4.06 -6.12
C PRO A 266 -11.94 3.28 -7.36
N VAL A 267 -10.91 2.45 -7.22
CA VAL A 267 -10.31 1.71 -8.35
C VAL A 267 -11.04 0.42 -8.62
N MET A 268 -11.60 -0.22 -7.58
CA MET A 268 -12.25 -1.53 -7.69
C MET A 268 -13.77 -1.42 -7.63
N GLU A 269 -14.45 -2.14 -8.52
CA GLU A 269 -15.88 -2.35 -8.46
C GLU A 269 -16.18 -3.85 -8.44
N PHE A 270 -16.97 -4.30 -7.45
CA PHE A 270 -17.48 -5.66 -7.36
C PHE A 270 -18.91 -5.70 -7.92
N LYS A 271 -19.13 -6.44 -8.99
CA LYS A 271 -20.43 -6.55 -9.67
C LYS A 271 -20.96 -7.97 -9.59
N SER A 272 -22.29 -8.09 -9.49
CA SER A 272 -22.98 -9.38 -9.52
C SER A 272 -24.32 -9.26 -10.24
N ARG A 273 -24.99 -10.40 -10.45
CA ARG A 273 -26.29 -10.47 -11.12
C ARG A 273 -27.41 -10.78 -10.14
N ILE A 274 -28.57 -10.19 -10.38
CA ILE A 274 -29.81 -10.60 -9.74
C ILE A 274 -30.28 -11.89 -10.45
N THR A 275 -30.39 -12.97 -9.70
CA THR A 275 -30.80 -14.29 -10.23
C THR A 275 -32.27 -14.59 -10.02
N TYR A 276 -32.89 -13.96 -9.02
CA TYR A 276 -34.29 -14.16 -8.73
C TYR A 276 -34.91 -12.94 -8.06
N ILE A 277 -36.15 -12.66 -8.38
CA ILE A 277 -36.97 -11.61 -7.75
C ILE A 277 -38.31 -12.21 -7.34
N LYS A 278 -38.74 -11.96 -6.11
CA LYS A 278 -40.04 -12.38 -5.61
C LYS A 278 -40.65 -11.37 -4.64
N GLU A 279 -41.95 -11.46 -4.48
CA GLU A 279 -42.68 -10.76 -3.41
C GLU A 279 -42.80 -11.69 -2.19
N ILE A 280 -42.65 -11.14 -1.01
CA ILE A 280 -42.85 -11.83 0.26
C ILE A 280 -43.88 -11.08 1.11
N PRO A 281 -44.79 -11.77 1.78
CA PRO A 281 -45.76 -11.15 2.71
C PRO A 281 -45.08 -10.67 4.00
N SER A 282 -45.78 -9.82 4.76
CA SER A 282 -45.40 -9.46 6.12
C SER A 282 -45.25 -10.72 6.99
N GLY A 283 -44.30 -10.70 7.90
CA GLY A 283 -43.95 -11.84 8.79
C GLY A 283 -43.01 -12.86 8.18
N THR A 284 -42.64 -12.74 6.89
CA THR A 284 -41.70 -13.67 6.26
C THR A 284 -40.28 -13.46 6.77
N ALA A 285 -39.67 -14.52 7.31
CA ALA A 285 -38.26 -14.51 7.70
C ALA A 285 -37.32 -14.71 6.47
N VAL A 286 -36.18 -14.02 6.44
CA VAL A 286 -35.22 -14.05 5.33
C VAL A 286 -33.87 -14.56 5.81
N SER A 287 -33.27 -15.48 5.03
CA SER A 287 -31.95 -16.03 5.20
C SER A 287 -31.76 -16.89 6.47
N TYR A 288 -30.55 -17.43 6.66
CA TYR A 288 -30.22 -18.27 7.81
C TYR A 288 -30.51 -17.60 9.15
N GLY A 289 -31.22 -18.29 10.01
CA GLY A 289 -31.59 -17.83 11.35
C GLY A 289 -32.67 -16.75 11.37
N GLY A 290 -33.31 -16.43 10.23
CA GLY A 290 -34.41 -15.47 10.14
C GLY A 290 -34.09 -14.11 10.75
N THR A 291 -32.84 -13.65 10.62
CA THR A 291 -32.33 -12.41 11.27
C THR A 291 -32.97 -11.12 10.73
N PHE A 292 -33.71 -11.23 9.65
CA PHE A 292 -34.59 -10.21 9.13
C PHE A 292 -35.98 -10.82 8.95
N THR A 293 -37.01 -10.12 9.42
CA THR A 293 -38.41 -10.46 9.17
C THR A 293 -39.09 -9.28 8.49
N ALA A 294 -39.82 -9.56 7.42
CA ALA A 294 -40.55 -8.53 6.67
C ALA A 294 -41.67 -7.92 7.54
N ASP A 295 -41.67 -6.62 7.74
CA ASP A 295 -42.69 -5.85 8.46
C ASP A 295 -43.95 -5.53 7.62
N ARG A 296 -43.84 -5.67 6.32
CA ARG A 296 -44.87 -5.44 5.32
C ARG A 296 -44.60 -6.30 4.08
N PRO A 297 -45.57 -6.47 3.20
CA PRO A 297 -45.31 -7.07 1.89
C PRO A 297 -44.21 -6.30 1.17
N MET A 298 -43.18 -7.02 0.67
CA MET A 298 -42.05 -6.40 -0.01
C MET A 298 -41.51 -7.27 -1.13
N ARG A 299 -40.86 -6.60 -2.07
CA ARG A 299 -40.15 -7.23 -3.19
C ARG A 299 -38.68 -7.40 -2.84
N ILE A 300 -38.18 -8.63 -2.90
CA ILE A 300 -36.79 -8.94 -2.64
C ILE A 300 -36.12 -9.54 -3.87
N ALA A 301 -34.78 -9.33 -3.95
CA ALA A 301 -33.95 -9.87 -5.01
C ALA A 301 -32.86 -10.78 -4.40
N THR A 302 -32.64 -11.93 -5.04
CA THR A 302 -31.49 -12.78 -4.77
C THR A 302 -30.35 -12.39 -5.70
N VAL A 303 -29.19 -12.11 -5.12
CA VAL A 303 -27.96 -11.72 -5.83
C VAL A 303 -26.96 -12.86 -5.69
N SER A 304 -26.34 -13.27 -6.81
CA SER A 304 -25.43 -14.43 -6.85
C SER A 304 -23.99 -14.05 -6.41
N ALA A 305 -23.85 -13.45 -5.23
CA ALA A 305 -22.58 -13.15 -4.60
C ALA A 305 -22.64 -13.44 -3.09
N GLY A 306 -21.58 -14.01 -2.56
CA GLY A 306 -21.51 -14.34 -1.16
C GLY A 306 -20.09 -14.36 -0.60
N TYR A 307 -19.92 -14.89 0.62
CA TYR A 307 -18.63 -14.87 1.30
C TYR A 307 -17.55 -15.75 0.62
N ALA A 308 -17.95 -16.76 -0.15
CA ALA A 308 -17.02 -17.56 -0.94
C ALA A 308 -16.39 -16.77 -2.09
N ASP A 309 -16.99 -15.65 -2.48
CA ASP A 309 -16.51 -14.75 -3.51
C ASP A 309 -15.69 -13.58 -2.93
N GLY A 310 -15.41 -13.60 -1.63
CA GLY A 310 -14.75 -12.51 -0.93
C GLY A 310 -15.70 -11.41 -0.42
N TYR A 311 -17.03 -11.55 -0.62
CA TYR A 311 -17.98 -10.56 -0.09
C TYR A 311 -18.09 -10.68 1.43
N PRO A 312 -17.91 -9.61 2.21
CA PRO A 312 -17.76 -9.73 3.66
C PRO A 312 -19.05 -10.18 4.34
N ARG A 313 -18.98 -11.28 5.10
CA ARG A 313 -20.11 -11.76 5.91
C ARG A 313 -20.59 -10.73 6.94
N GLY A 314 -19.71 -9.83 7.38
CA GLY A 314 -20.01 -8.72 8.28
C GLY A 314 -20.98 -7.67 7.67
N ALA A 315 -21.20 -7.69 6.36
CA ALA A 315 -22.20 -6.87 5.69
C ALA A 315 -23.65 -7.36 5.88
N SER A 316 -23.85 -8.54 6.51
CA SER A 316 -25.17 -9.11 6.82
C SER A 316 -26.06 -8.12 7.57
N GLY A 317 -27.24 -7.81 7.01
CA GLY A 317 -28.21 -6.87 7.56
C GLY A 317 -27.77 -5.41 7.71
N LYS A 318 -26.53 -5.08 7.27
CA LYS A 318 -25.94 -3.73 7.39
C LYS A 318 -25.53 -3.15 6.04
N GLY A 319 -25.06 -4.01 5.14
CA GLY A 319 -24.56 -3.58 3.83
C GLY A 319 -25.66 -3.14 2.89
N GLU A 320 -25.24 -2.42 1.87
CA GLU A 320 -26.09 -1.98 0.77
C GLU A 320 -25.41 -2.34 -0.56
N VAL A 321 -26.22 -2.56 -1.58
CA VAL A 321 -25.79 -2.73 -2.95
C VAL A 321 -26.44 -1.66 -3.83
N LEU A 322 -25.86 -1.37 -4.98
CA LEU A 322 -26.45 -0.48 -5.96
C LEU A 322 -27.15 -1.31 -7.04
N ILE A 323 -28.43 -1.03 -7.25
CA ILE A 323 -29.23 -1.60 -8.33
C ILE A 323 -29.72 -0.43 -9.21
N ARG A 324 -29.21 -0.35 -10.42
CA ARG A 324 -29.49 0.79 -11.35
C ARG A 324 -29.26 2.16 -10.66
N GLY A 325 -28.14 2.28 -9.93
CA GLY A 325 -27.78 3.50 -9.22
C GLY A 325 -28.56 3.79 -7.92
N LYS A 326 -29.53 2.95 -7.53
CA LYS A 326 -30.28 3.08 -6.28
C LYS A 326 -29.76 2.14 -5.23
N ARG A 327 -29.65 2.59 -3.98
CA ARG A 327 -29.24 1.78 -2.84
C ARG A 327 -30.34 0.78 -2.46
N ALA A 328 -29.95 -0.48 -2.30
CA ALA A 328 -30.81 -1.54 -1.78
C ALA A 328 -30.10 -2.22 -0.60
N ARG A 329 -30.78 -2.36 0.52
CA ARG A 329 -30.25 -2.96 1.74
C ARG A 329 -30.10 -4.48 1.60
N ILE A 330 -29.03 -5.03 2.15
CA ILE A 330 -28.85 -6.47 2.30
C ILE A 330 -29.74 -6.95 3.46
N LEU A 331 -30.63 -7.89 3.18
CA LEU A 331 -31.57 -8.45 4.14
C LEU A 331 -31.07 -9.81 4.63
N GLY A 332 -31.09 -10.02 5.94
CA GLY A 332 -30.63 -11.26 6.53
C GLY A 332 -29.10 -11.47 6.44
N ARG A 333 -28.67 -12.71 6.54
CA ARG A 333 -27.25 -13.07 6.49
C ARG A 333 -26.74 -13.21 5.05
N VAL A 334 -25.53 -12.71 4.81
CA VAL A 334 -24.78 -13.03 3.58
C VAL A 334 -24.44 -14.52 3.61
N CYS A 335 -24.80 -15.24 2.55
CA CYS A 335 -24.60 -16.65 2.35
C CYS A 335 -23.38 -16.96 1.48
N PHE A 336 -23.21 -18.24 1.12
CA PHE A 336 -22.16 -18.72 0.22
C PHE A 336 -22.36 -18.21 -1.22
#